data_e01f7c586bb7c93b69545164699223db
#
_entry.id   e01f7c586bb7c93b69545164699223db
#
_cell.length_a   1.000
_cell.length_b   1.000
_cell.length_c   1.000
_cell.angle_alpha   90.00
_cell.angle_beta   90.00
_cell.angle_gamma   90.00
#
_symmetry.space_group_name_H-M   'P 1'
#
loop_
_entity.id
_entity.type
_entity.pdbx_description
1 polymer ?
#
loop_
_entity_poly.entity_id
_entity_poly.type
_entity_poly.pdbx_seq_one_letter_code
_entity_poly.pdbx_strand_id
1 'polypeptide(L)'
;MTRAARAAGPADGARLLEPSVSYALGVVLAVTPELLSRPTPCREWDLRMLLRHACESLAAFGEGIEAGRVGLDPAAEDGDLAADPARAFRDRAGQLLDAWTGPGHQRQVVDIAGCPLAASVMAAAAALEVAVHGWDISRTCGQRQPIPRALAIDLLAIAPVLVPRTGQHPLFAAPVAVAATAGPSDRLAAFLGRAPA
;
A
#
# COMPACT_ATOMS: atom_id res chain seq x y z
N MET A 1 -34.77 6.67 0.42
CA MET A 1 -34.02 6.51 1.68
C MET A 1 -32.59 6.14 1.33
N THR A 2 -31.71 7.13 1.30
CA THR A 2 -30.29 6.98 0.94
C THR A 2 -29.56 6.43 2.16
N ARG A 3 -29.10 5.17 2.08
CA ARG A 3 -28.27 4.55 3.11
C ARG A 3 -26.95 5.36 3.21
N ALA A 4 -26.81 6.13 4.27
CA ALA A 4 -25.55 6.82 4.54
C ALA A 4 -24.42 5.80 4.51
N ALA A 5 -23.48 5.98 3.61
CA ALA A 5 -22.28 5.15 3.54
C ALA A 5 -21.53 5.31 4.86
N ARG A 6 -21.50 4.25 5.67
CA ARG A 6 -20.72 4.21 6.89
C ARG A 6 -19.23 4.30 6.49
N ALA A 7 -18.52 5.28 7.01
CA ALA A 7 -17.08 5.38 6.77
C ALA A 7 -16.39 4.08 7.20
N ALA A 8 -15.51 3.57 6.34
CA ALA A 8 -14.73 2.38 6.65
C ALA A 8 -13.86 2.61 7.90
N GLY A 9 -13.82 1.63 8.80
CA GLY A 9 -12.90 1.61 9.93
C GLY A 9 -11.74 0.67 9.67
N PRO A 10 -10.67 0.67 10.49
CA PRO A 10 -9.56 -0.27 10.35
C PRO A 10 -10.00 -1.75 10.37
N ALA A 11 -11.11 -2.06 11.05
CA ALA A 11 -11.71 -3.39 11.05
C ALA A 11 -12.30 -3.82 9.69
N ASP A 12 -12.50 -2.89 8.78
CA ASP A 12 -13.01 -3.14 7.42
C ASP A 12 -11.87 -3.37 6.41
N GLY A 13 -10.62 -3.51 6.86
CA GLY A 13 -9.43 -3.71 6.02
C GLY A 13 -9.56 -4.80 4.96
N ALA A 14 -10.31 -5.85 5.28
CA ALA A 14 -10.68 -6.92 4.36
C ALA A 14 -11.25 -6.42 3.02
N ARG A 15 -12.10 -5.40 3.08
CA ARG A 15 -12.79 -4.84 1.91
C ARG A 15 -11.92 -3.88 1.09
N LEU A 16 -10.83 -3.42 1.67
CA LEU A 16 -9.94 -2.43 1.04
C LEU A 16 -8.75 -3.08 0.33
N LEU A 17 -8.34 -4.28 0.76
CA LEU A 17 -7.13 -4.92 0.23
C LEU A 17 -7.28 -5.29 -1.25
N GLU A 18 -8.35 -6.00 -1.62
CA GLU A 18 -8.58 -6.43 -3.00
C GLU A 18 -8.64 -5.24 -4.00
N PRO A 19 -9.44 -4.17 -3.78
CA PRO A 19 -9.44 -3.04 -4.70
C PRO A 19 -8.11 -2.27 -4.72
N SER A 20 -7.35 -2.24 -3.62
CA SER A 20 -6.01 -1.64 -3.58
C SER A 20 -5.02 -2.42 -4.43
N VAL A 21 -5.00 -3.73 -4.30
CA VAL A 21 -4.15 -4.62 -5.10
C VAL A 21 -4.56 -4.57 -6.57
N SER A 22 -5.85 -4.60 -6.89
CA SER A 22 -6.34 -4.50 -8.28
C SER A 22 -5.90 -3.19 -8.94
N TYR A 23 -5.96 -2.07 -8.22
CA TYR A 23 -5.47 -0.78 -8.70
C TYR A 23 -3.95 -0.82 -8.97
N ALA A 24 -3.17 -1.30 -8.00
CA ALA A 24 -1.72 -1.37 -8.13
C ALA A 24 -1.26 -2.31 -9.25
N LEU A 25 -1.92 -3.45 -9.42
CA LEU A 25 -1.68 -4.38 -10.53
C LEU A 25 -1.97 -3.73 -11.89
N GLY A 26 -3.00 -2.89 -11.98
CA GLY A 26 -3.30 -2.14 -13.21
C GLY A 26 -2.20 -1.16 -13.60
N VAL A 27 -1.67 -0.41 -12.63
CA VAL A 27 -0.66 0.63 -12.92
C VAL A 27 0.75 0.05 -13.11
N VAL A 28 1.09 -1.05 -12.46
CA VAL A 28 2.42 -1.66 -12.57
C VAL A 28 2.71 -2.23 -13.97
N LEU A 29 1.67 -2.48 -14.77
CA LEU A 29 1.81 -2.93 -16.16
C LEU A 29 2.55 -1.94 -17.08
N ALA A 30 2.62 -0.66 -16.68
CA ALA A 30 3.35 0.36 -17.43
C ALA A 30 4.84 0.45 -17.06
N VAL A 31 5.29 -0.31 -16.10
CA VAL A 31 6.71 -0.33 -15.72
C VAL A 31 7.51 -1.02 -16.81
N THR A 32 8.55 -0.31 -17.29
CA THR A 32 9.54 -0.86 -18.21
C THR A 32 10.94 -0.74 -17.62
N PRO A 33 11.93 -1.51 -18.08
CA PRO A 33 13.30 -1.43 -17.56
C PRO A 33 13.90 -0.02 -17.59
N GLU A 34 13.54 0.80 -18.61
CA GLU A 34 14.04 2.15 -18.80
C GLU A 34 13.49 3.13 -17.76
N LEU A 35 12.35 2.79 -17.13
CA LEU A 35 11.73 3.63 -16.10
C LEU A 35 12.27 3.36 -14.70
N LEU A 36 12.99 2.26 -14.49
CA LEU A 36 13.40 1.83 -13.15
C LEU A 36 14.31 2.81 -12.41
N SER A 37 15.07 3.63 -13.12
CA SER A 37 15.91 4.67 -12.54
C SER A 37 15.23 6.04 -12.40
N ARG A 38 13.94 6.16 -12.75
CA ARG A 38 13.21 7.43 -12.61
C ARG A 38 12.91 7.74 -11.14
N PRO A 39 13.06 9.02 -10.73
CA PRO A 39 12.68 9.44 -9.39
C PRO A 39 11.17 9.27 -9.17
N THR A 40 10.79 8.91 -7.96
CA THR A 40 9.39 8.72 -7.56
C THR A 40 8.89 9.86 -6.66
N PRO A 41 7.58 10.00 -6.45
CA PRO A 41 7.03 10.89 -5.43
C PRO A 41 7.42 10.53 -3.99
N CYS A 42 7.85 9.28 -3.75
CA CYS A 42 8.46 8.85 -2.49
C CYS A 42 9.91 9.32 -2.48
N ARG A 43 10.20 10.35 -1.67
CA ARG A 43 11.49 11.05 -1.70
C ARG A 43 12.68 10.10 -1.56
N GLU A 44 13.75 10.40 -2.29
CA GLU A 44 15.02 9.67 -2.32
C GLU A 44 14.96 8.28 -2.96
N TRP A 45 13.80 7.83 -3.45
CA TRP A 45 13.65 6.54 -4.10
C TRP A 45 13.44 6.70 -5.61
N ASP A 46 14.18 5.90 -6.37
CA ASP A 46 13.83 5.61 -7.76
C ASP A 46 12.76 4.51 -7.83
N LEU A 47 12.25 4.23 -9.03
CA LEU A 47 11.19 3.26 -9.21
C LEU A 47 11.64 1.83 -8.84
N ARG A 48 12.91 1.49 -9.02
CA ARG A 48 13.46 0.18 -8.61
C ARG A 48 13.40 0.01 -7.09
N MET A 49 13.85 1.03 -6.36
CA MET A 49 13.82 1.03 -4.89
C MET A 49 12.39 0.97 -4.36
N LEU A 50 11.48 1.72 -4.99
CA LEU A 50 10.06 1.70 -4.63
C LEU A 50 9.43 0.31 -4.81
N LEU A 51 9.67 -0.33 -5.97
CA LEU A 51 9.16 -1.68 -6.24
C LEU A 51 9.77 -2.72 -5.30
N ARG A 52 11.07 -2.60 -4.99
CA ARG A 52 11.72 -3.47 -4.00
C ARG A 52 11.03 -3.35 -2.64
N HIS A 53 10.89 -2.14 -2.12
CA HIS A 53 10.20 -1.89 -0.86
C HIS A 53 8.76 -2.42 -0.87
N ALA A 54 8.00 -2.15 -1.93
CA ALA A 54 6.64 -2.64 -2.05
C ALA A 54 6.57 -4.18 -2.05
N CYS A 55 7.52 -4.86 -2.70
CA CYS A 55 7.62 -6.32 -2.67
C CYS A 55 7.95 -6.86 -1.28
N GLU A 56 8.88 -6.21 -0.56
CA GLU A 56 9.23 -6.56 0.82
C GLU A 56 8.01 -6.39 1.76
N SER A 57 7.27 -5.29 1.61
CA SER A 57 6.03 -5.05 2.35
C SER A 57 4.96 -6.11 2.06
N LEU A 58 4.74 -6.45 0.78
CA LEU A 58 3.78 -7.49 0.38
C LEU A 58 4.14 -8.85 0.99
N ALA A 59 5.43 -9.21 0.98
CA ALA A 59 5.91 -10.46 1.57
C ALA A 59 5.68 -10.49 3.10
N ALA A 60 6.00 -9.41 3.80
CA ALA A 60 5.78 -9.29 5.25
C ALA A 60 4.28 -9.38 5.61
N PHE A 61 3.39 -8.75 4.83
CA PHE A 61 1.95 -8.88 5.03
C PHE A 61 1.45 -10.31 4.77
N GLY A 62 1.97 -10.96 3.72
CA GLY A 62 1.66 -12.36 3.42
C GLY A 62 2.09 -13.29 4.55
N GLU A 63 3.34 -13.17 5.03
CA GLU A 63 3.84 -13.93 6.19
C GLU A 63 2.95 -13.75 7.43
N GLY A 64 2.59 -12.51 7.73
CA GLY A 64 1.70 -12.19 8.86
C GLY A 64 0.35 -12.89 8.76
N ILE A 65 -0.23 -12.95 7.56
CA ILE A 65 -1.52 -13.62 7.33
C ILE A 65 -1.36 -15.14 7.44
N GLU A 66 -0.35 -15.72 6.81
CA GLU A 66 -0.17 -17.18 6.74
C GLU A 66 0.36 -17.77 8.04
N ALA A 67 1.42 -17.17 8.60
CA ALA A 67 2.11 -17.67 9.79
C ALA A 67 1.59 -17.08 11.11
N GLY A 68 0.72 -16.06 11.07
CA GLY A 68 0.23 -15.36 12.27
C GLY A 68 1.31 -14.50 12.95
N ARG A 69 2.44 -14.26 12.31
CA ARG A 69 3.55 -13.44 12.82
C ARG A 69 4.36 -12.85 11.68
N VAL A 70 5.01 -11.73 11.93
CA VAL A 70 5.95 -11.10 11.00
C VAL A 70 7.33 -11.14 11.63
N GLY A 71 8.32 -11.72 10.93
CA GLY A 71 9.73 -11.67 11.29
C GLY A 71 10.30 -10.28 11.01
N LEU A 72 11.30 -9.87 11.81
CA LEU A 72 12.04 -8.62 11.58
C LEU A 72 13.38 -8.86 10.86
N ASP A 73 13.67 -10.10 10.50
CA ASP A 73 14.89 -10.43 9.77
C ASP A 73 14.79 -9.89 8.35
N PRO A 74 15.83 -9.22 7.83
CA PRO A 74 15.83 -8.77 6.45
C PRO A 74 15.64 -9.98 5.53
N ALA A 75 14.69 -9.87 4.60
CA ALA A 75 14.48 -10.89 3.60
C ALA A 75 15.78 -11.16 2.83
N ALA A 76 16.10 -12.43 2.58
CA ALA A 76 17.22 -12.80 1.74
C ALA A 76 17.10 -12.12 0.37
N GLU A 77 18.24 -11.77 -0.25
CA GLU A 77 18.23 -11.19 -1.59
C GLU A 77 17.49 -12.12 -2.56
N ASP A 78 16.38 -11.63 -3.10
CA ASP A 78 15.55 -12.36 -4.04
C ASP A 78 15.99 -12.04 -5.46
N GLY A 79 16.58 -13.04 -6.14
CA GLY A 79 17.07 -12.89 -7.50
C GLY A 79 16.00 -12.46 -8.52
N ASP A 80 14.74 -12.89 -8.31
CA ASP A 80 13.62 -12.51 -9.17
C ASP A 80 13.28 -11.02 -9.04
N LEU A 81 13.40 -10.47 -7.82
CA LEU A 81 13.21 -9.05 -7.55
C LEU A 81 14.28 -8.19 -8.22
N ALA A 82 15.50 -8.67 -8.30
CA ALA A 82 16.59 -7.97 -8.98
C ALA A 82 16.43 -7.99 -10.50
N ALA A 83 15.94 -9.10 -11.07
CA ALA A 83 15.80 -9.30 -12.50
C ALA A 83 14.57 -8.58 -13.09
N ASP A 84 13.39 -8.73 -12.47
CA ASP A 84 12.13 -8.12 -12.91
C ASP A 84 11.27 -7.71 -11.70
N PRO A 85 11.52 -6.53 -11.11
CA PRO A 85 10.79 -6.08 -9.92
C PRO A 85 9.29 -5.88 -10.17
N ALA A 86 8.87 -5.57 -11.40
CA ALA A 86 7.45 -5.41 -11.72
C ALA A 86 6.73 -6.76 -11.75
N ARG A 87 7.38 -7.80 -12.25
CA ARG A 87 6.86 -9.16 -12.20
C ARG A 87 6.81 -9.66 -10.76
N ALA A 88 7.90 -9.49 -10.00
CA ALA A 88 7.95 -9.88 -8.59
C ALA A 88 6.84 -9.21 -7.77
N PHE A 89 6.56 -7.93 -8.04
CA PHE A 89 5.43 -7.23 -7.41
C PHE A 89 4.08 -7.89 -7.74
N ARG A 90 3.81 -8.23 -9.01
CA ARG A 90 2.56 -8.89 -9.40
C ARG A 90 2.38 -10.24 -8.73
N ASP A 91 3.44 -11.04 -8.72
CA ASP A 91 3.42 -12.38 -8.12
C ASP A 91 3.13 -12.31 -6.61
N ARG A 92 3.79 -11.40 -5.87
CA ARG A 92 3.57 -11.22 -4.44
C ARG A 92 2.22 -10.60 -4.09
N ALA A 93 1.73 -9.68 -4.92
CA ALA A 93 0.40 -9.11 -4.76
C ALA A 93 -0.70 -10.17 -4.93
N GLY A 94 -0.53 -11.11 -5.88
CA GLY A 94 -1.38 -12.28 -6.03
C GLY A 94 -1.33 -13.19 -4.82
N GLN A 95 -0.14 -13.57 -4.35
CA GLN A 95 0.06 -14.40 -3.16
C GLN A 95 -0.61 -13.78 -1.91
N LEU A 96 -0.48 -12.47 -1.71
CA LEU A 96 -1.13 -11.79 -0.60
C LEU A 96 -2.66 -11.91 -0.66
N LEU A 97 -3.27 -11.76 -1.84
CA LEU A 97 -4.72 -11.93 -2.00
C LEU A 97 -5.15 -13.37 -1.75
N ASP A 98 -4.41 -14.34 -2.25
CA ASP A 98 -4.69 -15.77 -2.03
C ASP A 98 -4.62 -16.11 -0.53
N ALA A 99 -3.58 -15.66 0.16
CA ALA A 99 -3.45 -15.80 1.60
C ALA A 99 -4.63 -15.15 2.34
N TRP A 100 -5.02 -13.93 1.95
CA TRP A 100 -6.10 -13.19 2.60
C TRP A 100 -7.48 -13.82 2.40
N THR A 101 -7.75 -14.42 1.27
CA THR A 101 -9.03 -15.09 0.96
C THR A 101 -9.13 -16.48 1.58
N GLY A 102 -8.04 -17.01 2.10
CA GLY A 102 -8.00 -18.31 2.79
C GLY A 102 -8.90 -18.37 4.03
N PRO A 103 -9.37 -19.57 4.40
CA PRO A 103 -10.31 -19.74 5.51
C PRO A 103 -9.68 -19.39 6.85
N GLY A 104 -10.37 -18.54 7.63
CA GLY A 104 -10.00 -18.22 9.01
C GLY A 104 -9.02 -17.05 9.20
N HIS A 105 -8.25 -16.68 8.21
CA HIS A 105 -7.20 -15.66 8.33
C HIS A 105 -7.73 -14.27 8.73
N GLN A 106 -8.92 -13.90 8.30
CA GLN A 106 -9.52 -12.58 8.59
C GLN A 106 -9.82 -12.33 10.07
N ARG A 107 -9.87 -13.37 10.90
CA ARG A 107 -10.21 -13.28 12.33
C ARG A 107 -9.02 -13.50 13.25
N GLN A 108 -7.86 -13.80 12.71
CA GLN A 108 -6.69 -14.10 13.51
C GLN A 108 -6.05 -12.84 14.10
N VAL A 109 -5.24 -13.04 15.12
CA VAL A 109 -4.30 -12.05 15.64
C VAL A 109 -2.93 -12.37 15.07
N VAL A 110 -2.24 -11.35 14.57
CA VAL A 110 -0.89 -11.45 14.03
C VAL A 110 0.06 -10.83 15.04
N ASP A 111 1.13 -11.51 15.36
CA ASP A 111 2.21 -10.97 16.19
C ASP A 111 3.23 -10.23 15.33
N ILE A 112 3.47 -8.97 15.63
CA ILE A 112 4.50 -8.15 14.98
C ILE A 112 5.49 -7.72 16.06
N ALA A 113 6.63 -8.38 16.12
CA ALA A 113 7.68 -8.09 17.11
C ALA A 113 7.18 -8.08 18.57
N GLY A 114 6.33 -9.03 18.94
CA GLY A 114 5.73 -9.12 20.28
C GLY A 114 4.50 -8.22 20.50
N CYS A 115 4.05 -7.51 19.48
CA CYS A 115 2.85 -6.67 19.51
C CYS A 115 1.70 -7.36 18.78
N PRO A 116 0.65 -7.83 19.48
CA PRO A 116 -0.49 -8.47 18.84
C PRO A 116 -1.36 -7.45 18.09
N LEU A 117 -1.66 -7.72 16.82
CA LEU A 117 -2.49 -6.89 15.96
C LEU A 117 -3.58 -7.72 15.30
N ALA A 118 -4.81 -7.20 15.23
CA ALA A 118 -5.86 -7.88 14.47
C ALA A 118 -5.49 -7.92 12.96
N ALA A 119 -5.66 -9.09 12.33
CA ALA A 119 -5.36 -9.26 10.90
C ALA A 119 -6.12 -8.27 10.01
N SER A 120 -7.34 -7.87 10.40
CA SER A 120 -8.09 -6.82 9.68
C SER A 120 -7.42 -5.46 9.70
N VAL A 121 -6.71 -5.10 10.78
CA VAL A 121 -5.93 -3.84 10.87
C VAL A 121 -4.68 -3.95 10.00
N MET A 122 -4.01 -5.10 10.01
CA MET A 122 -2.87 -5.36 9.13
C MET A 122 -3.29 -5.30 7.66
N ALA A 123 -4.43 -5.89 7.28
CA ALA A 123 -4.97 -5.79 5.92
C ALA A 123 -5.32 -4.35 5.53
N ALA A 124 -5.79 -3.52 6.47
CA ALA A 124 -6.03 -2.10 6.22
C ALA A 124 -4.72 -1.34 5.98
N ALA A 125 -3.65 -1.67 6.72
CA ALA A 125 -2.32 -1.10 6.50
C ALA A 125 -1.76 -1.54 5.14
N ALA A 126 -1.87 -2.83 4.80
CA ALA A 126 -1.47 -3.36 3.49
C ALA A 126 -2.24 -2.67 2.35
N ALA A 127 -3.55 -2.47 2.50
CA ALA A 127 -4.37 -1.77 1.50
C ALA A 127 -3.90 -0.32 1.28
N LEU A 128 -3.59 0.40 2.36
CA LEU A 128 -3.07 1.77 2.28
C LEU A 128 -1.72 1.80 1.58
N GLU A 129 -0.80 0.95 1.99
CA GLU A 129 0.57 0.81 1.45
C GLU A 129 0.53 0.53 -0.05
N VAL A 130 -0.20 -0.51 -0.45
CA VAL A 130 -0.31 -0.94 -1.85
C VAL A 130 -0.96 0.14 -2.73
N ALA A 131 -2.03 0.78 -2.26
CA ALA A 131 -2.71 1.81 -3.04
C ALA A 131 -1.84 3.06 -3.24
N VAL A 132 -1.11 3.48 -2.20
CA VAL A 132 -0.27 4.68 -2.28
C VAL A 132 0.98 4.44 -3.12
N HIS A 133 1.63 3.30 -2.98
CA HIS A 133 2.75 2.96 -3.86
C HIS A 133 2.29 2.68 -5.30
N GLY A 134 1.08 2.15 -5.52
CA GLY A 134 0.46 2.12 -6.84
C GLY A 134 0.31 3.54 -7.43
N TRP A 135 -0.09 4.52 -6.63
CA TRP A 135 -0.14 5.92 -7.06
C TRP A 135 1.26 6.49 -7.40
N ASP A 136 2.26 6.20 -6.56
CA ASP A 136 3.65 6.60 -6.83
C ASP A 136 4.16 5.99 -8.16
N ILE A 137 3.89 4.70 -8.41
CA ILE A 137 4.20 4.00 -9.68
C ILE A 137 3.51 4.70 -10.86
N SER A 138 2.20 4.93 -10.75
CA SER A 138 1.41 5.58 -11.81
C SER A 138 1.98 6.93 -12.20
N ARG A 139 2.38 7.75 -11.22
CA ARG A 139 3.01 9.06 -11.44
C ARG A 139 4.37 8.93 -12.13
N THR A 140 5.21 8.03 -11.64
CA THR A 140 6.56 7.80 -12.19
C THR A 140 6.51 7.30 -13.63
N CYS A 141 5.53 6.44 -13.96
CA CYS A 141 5.31 5.93 -15.31
C CYS A 141 4.58 6.95 -16.22
N GLY A 142 4.19 8.11 -15.73
CA GLY A 142 3.52 9.14 -16.51
C GLY A 142 2.04 8.87 -16.81
N GLN A 143 1.44 7.81 -16.24
CA GLN A 143 0.03 7.47 -16.43
C GLN A 143 -0.92 8.46 -15.76
N ARG A 144 -0.53 9.04 -14.62
CA ARG A 144 -1.35 9.92 -13.79
C ARG A 144 -2.72 9.35 -13.41
N GLN A 145 -2.83 8.01 -13.34
CA GLN A 145 -4.06 7.33 -12.97
C GLN A 145 -4.30 7.52 -11.45
N PRO A 146 -5.41 8.15 -11.04
CA PRO A 146 -5.70 8.36 -9.63
C PRO A 146 -6.12 7.05 -8.96
N ILE A 147 -5.95 6.97 -7.64
CA ILE A 147 -6.58 5.91 -6.84
C ILE A 147 -8.11 6.02 -7.04
N PRO A 148 -8.83 4.93 -7.30
CA PRO A 148 -10.28 4.94 -7.50
C PRO A 148 -10.99 5.72 -6.39
N ARG A 149 -11.93 6.60 -6.78
CA ARG A 149 -12.52 7.58 -5.87
C ARG A 149 -13.08 6.96 -4.58
N ALA A 150 -13.83 5.87 -4.69
CA ALA A 150 -14.41 5.20 -3.52
C ALA A 150 -13.33 4.65 -2.58
N LEU A 151 -12.32 3.97 -3.15
CA LEU A 151 -11.17 3.46 -2.42
C LEU A 151 -10.40 4.58 -1.71
N ALA A 152 -10.12 5.68 -2.42
CA ALA A 152 -9.39 6.81 -1.85
C ALA A 152 -10.15 7.46 -0.67
N ILE A 153 -11.48 7.54 -0.72
CA ILE A 153 -12.31 8.04 0.38
C ILE A 153 -12.19 7.14 1.61
N ASP A 154 -12.31 5.82 1.42
CA ASP A 154 -12.25 4.86 2.50
C ASP A 154 -10.84 4.81 3.13
N LEU A 155 -9.79 4.80 2.30
CA LEU A 155 -8.40 4.86 2.76
C LEU A 155 -8.10 6.16 3.51
N LEU A 156 -8.61 7.31 3.04
CA LEU A 156 -8.43 8.60 3.70
C LEU A 156 -9.09 8.63 5.09
N ALA A 157 -10.20 7.91 5.27
CA ALA A 157 -10.88 7.81 6.56
C ALA A 157 -10.07 7.00 7.59
N ILE A 158 -9.33 5.98 7.17
CA ILE A 158 -8.54 5.13 8.07
C ILE A 158 -7.07 5.55 8.21
N ALA A 159 -6.52 6.28 7.25
CA ALA A 159 -5.12 6.69 7.24
C ALA A 159 -4.67 7.40 8.54
N PRO A 160 -5.46 8.31 9.16
CA PRO A 160 -5.06 8.96 10.42
C PRO A 160 -4.92 8.02 11.62
N VAL A 161 -5.52 6.83 11.57
CA VAL A 161 -5.40 5.81 12.61
C VAL A 161 -4.16 4.94 12.40
N LEU A 162 -3.83 4.68 11.13
CA LEU A 162 -2.71 3.81 10.75
C LEU A 162 -1.37 4.55 10.72
N VAL A 163 -1.39 5.84 10.40
CA VAL A 163 -0.18 6.66 10.25
C VAL A 163 -0.15 7.72 11.34
N PRO A 164 0.78 7.63 12.31
CA PRO A 164 0.93 8.64 13.35
C PRO A 164 1.20 10.03 12.77
N ARG A 165 0.50 11.04 13.27
CA ARG A 165 0.64 12.43 12.81
C ARG A 165 1.92 13.13 13.30
N THR A 166 2.70 12.50 14.12
CA THR A 166 3.94 13.08 14.64
C THR A 166 5.00 13.04 13.54
N GLY A 167 5.33 14.20 12.98
CA GLY A 167 6.23 14.43 11.85
C GLY A 167 7.69 13.99 12.02
N GLN A 168 7.93 12.90 12.70
CA GLN A 168 9.23 12.27 12.92
C GLN A 168 9.20 10.76 12.64
N HIS A 169 8.18 10.25 11.95
CA HIS A 169 8.22 8.84 11.58
C HIS A 169 9.11 8.68 10.33
N PRO A 170 10.16 7.85 10.37
CA PRO A 170 11.11 7.72 9.27
C PRO A 170 10.48 7.25 7.95
N LEU A 171 9.28 6.65 8.02
CA LEU A 171 8.60 6.08 6.85
C LEU A 171 7.62 7.04 6.15
N PHE A 172 7.25 8.18 6.78
CA PHE A 172 6.27 9.10 6.21
C PHE A 172 6.75 10.54 6.31
N ALA A 173 6.76 11.25 5.20
CA ALA A 173 6.99 12.68 5.18
C ALA A 173 5.79 13.44 5.78
N ALA A 174 6.04 14.68 6.24
CA ALA A 174 4.96 15.54 6.74
C ALA A 174 3.88 15.75 5.66
N PRO A 175 2.60 15.84 6.03
CA PRO A 175 1.51 16.13 5.10
C PRO A 175 1.76 17.40 4.28
N VAL A 176 1.40 17.36 3.01
CA VAL A 176 1.50 18.49 2.08
C VAL A 176 0.15 19.17 1.93
N ALA A 177 0.12 20.51 1.88
CA ALA A 177 -1.11 21.25 1.63
C ALA A 177 -1.57 21.05 0.17
N VAL A 178 -2.88 20.84 -0.01
CA VAL A 178 -3.53 20.77 -1.32
C VAL A 178 -4.73 21.69 -1.38
N ALA A 179 -5.17 22.03 -2.60
CA ALA A 179 -6.35 22.85 -2.81
C ALA A 179 -7.60 22.23 -2.14
N ALA A 180 -8.51 23.06 -1.64
CA ALA A 180 -9.76 22.59 -1.03
C ALA A 180 -10.61 21.77 -2.02
N THR A 181 -10.45 21.99 -3.32
CA THR A 181 -11.11 21.28 -4.42
C THR A 181 -10.39 20.01 -4.85
N ALA A 182 -9.24 19.68 -4.24
CA ALA A 182 -8.49 18.47 -4.59
C ALA A 182 -9.33 17.19 -4.42
N GLY A 183 -9.17 16.26 -5.34
CA GLY A 183 -9.85 14.97 -5.30
C GLY A 183 -9.38 14.08 -4.14
N PRO A 184 -10.15 13.03 -3.78
CA PRO A 184 -9.79 12.15 -2.67
C PRO A 184 -8.42 11.48 -2.84
N SER A 185 -8.04 11.08 -4.06
CA SER A 185 -6.73 10.50 -4.35
C SER A 185 -5.59 11.45 -4.01
N ASP A 186 -5.69 12.70 -4.45
CA ASP A 186 -4.66 13.71 -4.20
C ASP A 186 -4.59 14.10 -2.72
N ARG A 187 -5.75 14.15 -2.05
CA ARG A 187 -5.82 14.38 -0.61
C ARG A 187 -5.15 13.26 0.18
N LEU A 188 -5.35 12.01 -0.23
CA LEU A 188 -4.71 10.86 0.40
C LEU A 188 -3.19 10.89 0.19
N ALA A 189 -2.74 11.11 -1.05
CA ALA A 189 -1.32 11.25 -1.37
C ALA A 189 -0.67 12.39 -0.56
N ALA A 190 -1.33 13.55 -0.49
CA ALA A 190 -0.85 14.70 0.28
C ALA A 190 -0.81 14.46 1.78
N PHE A 191 -1.80 13.75 2.34
CA PHE A 191 -1.80 13.33 3.75
C PHE A 191 -0.58 12.48 4.10
N LEU A 192 -0.09 11.68 3.14
CA LEU A 192 1.08 10.82 3.26
C LEU A 192 2.38 11.47 2.77
N GLY A 193 2.41 12.80 2.61
CA GLY A 193 3.60 13.58 2.31
C GLY A 193 3.99 13.64 0.83
N ARG A 194 3.13 13.18 -0.10
CA ARG A 194 3.34 13.30 -1.54
C ARG A 194 2.80 14.66 -2.01
N ALA A 195 3.48 15.27 -2.99
CA ALA A 195 3.02 16.51 -3.65
C ALA A 195 2.26 16.13 -4.94
N PRO A 196 0.91 16.09 -4.93
CA PRO A 196 0.13 15.95 -6.15
C PRO A 196 0.37 17.21 -7.03
N ALA A 197 0.72 17.01 -8.30
CA ALA A 197 0.92 18.10 -9.25
C ALA A 197 -0.41 18.59 -9.82
#